data_0b3ba404b61bd12b7707d8f738048dc3
#
_entry.id   0b3ba404b61bd12b7707d8f738048dc3
#
_cell.length_a   1.000
_cell.length_b   1.000
_cell.length_c   1.000
_cell.angle_alpha   90.00
_cell.angle_beta   90.00
_cell.angle_gamma   90.00
#
_symmetry.space_group_name_H-M   'P 1'
#
loop_
_entity.id
_entity.type
_entity.pdbx_description
1 polymer ?
#
loop_
_entity_poly.entity_id
_entity_poly.type
_entity_poly.pdbx_seq_one_letter_code
_entity_poly.pdbx_strand_id
1 'polypeptide(L)'
;MQLLFSEREGRERAPIGGLPDGVMAVTVPVRRDGQGHVPRDRRGHLSIGFVDLIADGPTKAYEPPASLDSRELIFALEAGRRGWATIVDYFGPSRALPAALALVRGGGVILRCAVDEVLDLAQPLSWRRSHSWSLMHVDILHDLRGRPDPDALRRELIRLMAAVTQLDAERVLLEGVAPGSPLRVPAGSATLAGAWSVYEHALRAAIVWFPYQASGAGKMTANDLAGRAFLDSKAWTPEREAAFANLIGLSFDQAVDKADTDLRLRGPLRWSLGSVAADASVAVPWISLPARGLRAAGDVECQAVGVLLVENADTFEKVCKVSGVPDEWLCVWGEGYSSDGMVHLLKDLDLPVAAWGDLDAHGIKIIHVLEEKLGRALFPLGMDVELWQKTPHRKNQQPKSVEKDKKLAANLAKTGPVGLRALAAEIAQYGGSCEQQPIQEQVLPRLPQLLRDLLRSVVRV
;
A
#
# COMPACT_ATOMS: atom_id res chain seq x y z
N MET A 1 11.02 40.74 -14.81
CA MET A 1 11.13 42.03 -14.11
C MET A 1 9.78 42.61 -13.66
N GLN A 2 8.65 42.19 -14.23
CA GLN A 2 7.30 42.68 -13.87
C GLN A 2 6.64 42.01 -12.65
N LEU A 3 7.11 40.84 -12.23
CA LEU A 3 6.47 40.03 -11.17
C LEU A 3 6.77 40.49 -9.74
N LEU A 4 7.75 41.33 -9.56
CA LEU A 4 8.20 41.85 -8.26
C LEU A 4 7.36 43.00 -7.69
N PHE A 5 6.70 43.73 -8.58
CA PHE A 5 5.93 44.89 -8.17
C PHE A 5 4.60 44.50 -7.51
N SER A 6 4.00 43.36 -7.85
CA SER A 6 2.69 42.97 -7.32
C SER A 6 2.68 42.68 -5.80
N GLU A 7 3.80 42.28 -5.21
CA GLU A 7 3.89 42.01 -3.76
C GLU A 7 4.21 43.27 -2.93
N ARG A 8 4.80 44.29 -3.56
CA ARG A 8 5.10 45.56 -2.94
C ARG A 8 4.08 46.64 -3.31
N GLU A 9 3.31 46.44 -4.35
CA GLU A 9 2.38 47.42 -4.89
C GLU A 9 1.36 47.84 -3.82
N GLY A 10 1.36 49.12 -3.51
CA GLY A 10 0.48 49.70 -2.50
C GLY A 10 0.80 49.35 -1.03
N ARG A 11 2.01 48.87 -0.73
CA ARG A 11 2.48 48.59 0.63
C ARG A 11 3.59 49.56 1.00
N GLU A 12 3.54 50.02 2.25
CA GLU A 12 4.60 50.86 2.81
C GLU A 12 5.61 49.98 3.55
N ARG A 13 6.89 50.40 3.55
CA ARG A 13 7.92 49.77 4.38
C ARG A 13 7.59 50.05 5.85
N ALA A 14 7.52 49.02 6.67
CA ALA A 14 7.34 49.14 8.11
C ALA A 14 8.72 49.22 8.79
N PRO A 15 8.94 50.18 9.71
CA PRO A 15 10.24 50.37 10.37
C PRO A 15 10.40 49.34 11.52
N ILE A 16 10.50 48.06 11.19
CA ILE A 16 10.73 46.99 12.16
C ILE A 16 12.24 46.86 12.40
N GLY A 17 12.64 46.91 13.66
CA GLY A 17 14.02 46.67 14.06
C GLY A 17 14.41 45.20 14.10
N GLY A 18 15.74 44.91 14.11
CA GLY A 18 16.25 43.55 14.34
C GLY A 18 16.00 42.52 13.23
N LEU A 19 15.55 42.95 12.04
CA LEU A 19 15.39 42.06 10.91
C LEU A 19 16.77 41.61 10.36
N PRO A 20 16.91 40.32 9.94
CA PRO A 20 18.14 39.86 9.32
C PRO A 20 18.35 40.51 7.94
N ASP A 21 19.61 40.62 7.52
CA ASP A 21 19.99 41.13 6.20
C ASP A 21 19.22 40.41 5.09
N GLY A 22 18.75 41.15 4.08
CA GLY A 22 17.98 40.61 2.96
C GLY A 22 16.49 40.37 3.24
N VAL A 23 16.00 40.81 4.41
CA VAL A 23 14.58 40.75 4.78
C VAL A 23 14.06 42.15 5.13
N MET A 24 12.91 42.51 4.56
CA MET A 24 12.20 43.75 4.91
C MET A 24 10.77 43.47 5.35
N ALA A 25 10.26 44.35 6.22
CA ALA A 25 8.84 44.32 6.60
C ALA A 25 8.05 45.35 5.77
N VAL A 26 6.88 44.91 5.32
CA VAL A 26 5.92 45.77 4.63
C VAL A 26 4.56 45.68 5.30
N THR A 27 3.80 46.80 5.25
CA THR A 27 2.44 46.83 5.83
C THR A 27 1.55 45.82 5.13
N VAL A 28 0.71 45.12 5.95
CA VAL A 28 -0.38 44.36 5.38
C VAL A 28 -1.44 45.37 4.93
N PRO A 29 -2.01 45.23 3.69
CA PRO A 29 -3.09 46.08 3.26
C PRO A 29 -4.30 45.89 4.18
N VAL A 30 -4.39 46.71 5.21
CA VAL A 30 -5.60 46.88 6.00
C VAL A 30 -6.46 47.90 5.26
N ARG A 31 -7.78 47.93 5.50
CA ARG A 31 -8.69 48.92 4.91
C ARG A 31 -8.01 50.29 4.85
N ARG A 32 -7.75 50.70 3.60
CA ARG A 32 -7.20 52.03 3.37
C ARG A 32 -8.26 53.04 3.74
N ASP A 33 -7.84 54.22 4.16
CA ASP A 33 -8.75 55.36 4.31
C ASP A 33 -9.43 55.68 2.96
N GLY A 34 -10.39 56.57 2.97
CA GLY A 34 -11.12 57.00 1.77
C GLY A 34 -10.22 57.61 0.67
N GLN A 35 -8.95 57.83 0.94
CA GLN A 35 -7.93 58.36 0.01
C GLN A 35 -6.92 57.28 -0.41
N GLY A 36 -7.07 56.08 0.09
CA GLY A 36 -6.19 54.95 -0.27
C GLY A 36 -4.87 54.87 0.52
N HIS A 37 -4.70 55.60 1.63
CA HIS A 37 -3.52 55.55 2.47
C HIS A 37 -3.64 54.53 3.59
N VAL A 38 -2.47 54.06 4.10
CA VAL A 38 -2.41 53.21 5.29
C VAL A 38 -2.78 54.05 6.51
N PRO A 39 -3.65 53.58 7.42
CA PRO A 39 -4.06 54.33 8.59
C PRO A 39 -2.85 54.71 9.45
N ARG A 40 -2.85 55.97 9.94
CA ARG A 40 -1.89 56.49 10.88
C ARG A 40 -2.59 56.95 12.14
N ASP A 41 -1.88 56.87 13.28
CA ASP A 41 -2.36 57.41 14.53
C ASP A 41 -2.33 58.96 14.53
N ARG A 42 -2.81 59.59 15.63
CA ARG A 42 -2.82 61.08 15.76
C ARG A 42 -1.43 61.71 15.76
N ARG A 43 -0.35 60.90 15.93
CA ARG A 43 1.05 61.32 15.88
C ARG A 43 1.70 61.03 14.54
N GLY A 44 0.95 60.52 13.56
CA GLY A 44 1.44 60.20 12.23
C GLY A 44 2.15 58.82 12.13
N HIS A 45 2.15 57.99 13.19
CA HIS A 45 2.73 56.66 13.16
C HIS A 45 1.78 55.67 12.44
N LEU A 46 2.36 54.66 11.79
CA LEU A 46 1.58 53.61 11.15
C LEU A 46 0.76 52.84 12.20
N SER A 47 -0.57 52.76 11.99
CA SER A 47 -1.47 51.94 12.83
C SER A 47 -1.64 50.58 12.20
N ILE A 48 -0.72 49.66 12.49
CA ILE A 48 -0.69 48.30 11.92
C ILE A 48 -0.61 47.25 13.04
N GLY A 49 -1.38 46.19 12.92
CA GLY A 49 -1.29 45.04 13.82
C GLY A 49 -0.48 43.86 13.24
N PHE A 50 -0.18 43.93 11.94
CA PHE A 50 0.53 42.89 11.23
C PHE A 50 1.45 43.44 10.17
N VAL A 51 2.56 42.72 9.92
CA VAL A 51 3.46 42.97 8.80
C VAL A 51 3.67 41.67 8.01
N ASP A 52 3.96 41.83 6.74
CA ASP A 52 4.48 40.75 5.91
C ASP A 52 6.00 40.97 5.74
N LEU A 53 6.77 39.95 6.12
CA LEU A 53 8.21 39.91 5.85
C LEU A 53 8.42 39.36 4.44
N ILE A 54 9.15 40.09 3.62
CA ILE A 54 9.48 39.80 2.25
C ILE A 54 10.99 39.95 2.00
N ALA A 55 11.50 39.42 0.90
CA ALA A 55 12.89 39.65 0.50
C ALA A 55 13.17 41.15 0.27
N ASP A 56 14.29 41.64 0.77
CA ASP A 56 14.79 42.99 0.50
C ASP A 56 15.75 42.92 -0.71
N GLY A 57 15.36 43.52 -1.84
CA GLY A 57 16.13 43.46 -3.07
C GLY A 57 15.31 43.03 -4.28
N PRO A 58 15.91 42.99 -5.49
CA PRO A 58 15.26 42.44 -6.67
C PRO A 58 15.03 40.97 -6.46
N THR A 59 13.84 40.46 -6.77
CA THR A 59 13.56 39.03 -6.67
C THR A 59 14.43 38.30 -7.68
N LYS A 60 15.24 37.46 -7.16
CA LYS A 60 15.99 36.49 -7.97
C LYS A 60 15.03 35.41 -8.48
N ALA A 61 15.43 34.73 -9.57
CA ALA A 61 14.86 33.45 -9.92
C ALA A 61 14.92 32.51 -8.69
N TYR A 62 14.10 31.47 -8.65
CA TYR A 62 14.09 30.51 -7.56
C TYR A 62 15.52 30.09 -7.17
N GLU A 63 15.94 30.52 -6.00
CA GLU A 63 17.16 30.06 -5.34
C GLU A 63 16.77 29.37 -4.04
N PRO A 64 16.85 28.00 -3.98
CA PRO A 64 16.55 27.31 -2.74
C PRO A 64 17.59 27.68 -1.68
N PRO A 65 17.17 28.00 -0.43
CA PRO A 65 18.11 28.24 0.66
C PRO A 65 18.99 27.00 0.90
N ALA A 66 20.31 27.17 0.88
CA ALA A 66 21.26 26.07 1.11
C ALA A 66 21.15 25.43 2.51
N SER A 67 20.45 26.09 3.45
CA SER A 67 20.18 25.61 4.80
C SER A 67 18.99 24.63 4.88
N LEU A 68 18.25 24.42 3.80
CA LEU A 68 17.07 23.56 3.75
C LEU A 68 17.32 22.37 2.82
N ASP A 69 16.91 21.19 3.26
CA ASP A 69 16.97 19.99 2.44
C ASP A 69 15.76 19.88 1.48
N SER A 70 15.80 18.88 0.57
CA SER A 70 14.73 18.68 -0.41
C SER A 70 13.37 18.41 0.22
N ARG A 71 13.29 17.74 1.38
CA ARG A 71 12.01 17.47 2.08
C ARG A 71 11.42 18.74 2.66
N GLU A 72 12.25 19.60 3.23
CA GLU A 72 11.87 20.89 3.77
C GLU A 72 11.40 21.87 2.69
N LEU A 73 12.06 21.84 1.52
CA LEU A 73 11.64 22.61 0.36
C LEU A 73 10.30 22.07 -0.22
N ILE A 74 10.12 20.75 -0.30
CA ILE A 74 8.84 20.15 -0.68
C ILE A 74 7.74 20.60 0.28
N PHE A 75 7.98 20.52 1.60
CA PHE A 75 7.02 20.99 2.59
C PHE A 75 6.64 22.46 2.39
N ALA A 76 7.60 23.34 2.08
CA ALA A 76 7.33 24.75 1.85
C ALA A 76 6.53 25.03 0.57
N LEU A 77 6.77 24.22 -0.50
CA LEU A 77 6.18 24.42 -1.82
C LEU A 77 4.80 23.75 -2.00
N GLU A 78 4.51 22.67 -1.28
CA GLU A 78 3.26 21.91 -1.46
C GLU A 78 2.00 22.72 -1.17
N ALA A 79 2.02 23.54 -0.12
CA ALA A 79 0.86 24.32 0.28
C ALA A 79 1.03 25.79 -0.07
N GLY A 80 -0.02 26.40 -0.63
CA GLY A 80 -0.05 27.83 -0.92
C GLY A 80 0.08 28.71 0.34
N ARG A 81 -0.40 28.20 1.48
CA ARG A 81 -0.32 28.85 2.82
C ARG A 81 -0.24 27.80 3.91
N ARG A 82 0.53 28.10 4.98
CA ARG A 82 0.60 27.29 6.22
C ARG A 82 0.51 28.18 7.45
N GLY A 83 -0.22 27.71 8.47
CA GLY A 83 -0.26 28.33 9.79
C GLY A 83 1.03 28.08 10.57
N TRP A 84 1.37 28.98 11.50
CA TRP A 84 2.62 28.90 12.25
C TRP A 84 2.75 27.63 13.09
N ALA A 85 1.67 27.17 13.73
CA ALA A 85 1.67 25.90 14.48
C ALA A 85 2.14 24.72 13.61
N THR A 86 1.60 24.57 12.40
CA THR A 86 2.00 23.51 11.46
C THR A 86 3.48 23.63 11.05
N ILE A 87 4.01 24.85 10.96
CA ILE A 87 5.42 25.09 10.63
C ILE A 87 6.30 24.66 11.80
N VAL A 88 5.91 25.02 13.03
CA VAL A 88 6.62 24.64 14.26
C VAL A 88 6.58 23.12 14.46
N ASP A 89 5.44 22.47 14.21
CA ASP A 89 5.30 21.01 14.30
C ASP A 89 6.25 20.29 13.34
N TYR A 90 6.47 20.84 12.15
CA TYR A 90 7.33 20.24 11.14
C TYR A 90 8.83 20.49 11.40
N PHE A 91 9.24 21.74 11.64
CA PHE A 91 10.64 22.11 11.78
C PHE A 91 11.17 22.02 13.23
N GLY A 92 10.28 21.96 14.21
CA GLY A 92 10.60 22.13 15.62
C GLY A 92 10.72 23.63 16.02
N PRO A 93 10.51 23.95 17.32
CA PRO A 93 10.41 25.34 17.78
C PRO A 93 11.69 26.18 17.58
N SER A 94 12.86 25.56 17.68
CA SER A 94 14.14 26.27 17.50
C SER A 94 14.51 26.54 16.03
N ARG A 95 13.99 25.74 15.09
CA ARG A 95 14.37 25.79 13.67
C ARG A 95 13.31 26.45 12.79
N ALA A 96 12.06 26.54 13.24
CA ALA A 96 10.94 27.07 12.46
C ALA A 96 11.17 28.49 11.96
N LEU A 97 11.59 29.40 12.84
CA LEU A 97 11.84 30.81 12.48
C LEU A 97 13.08 30.98 11.58
N PRO A 98 14.24 30.39 11.86
CA PRO A 98 15.37 30.36 10.91
C PRO A 98 15.02 29.83 9.52
N ALA A 99 14.27 28.75 9.42
CA ALA A 99 13.83 28.17 8.14
C ALA A 99 12.88 29.13 7.39
N ALA A 100 11.90 29.73 8.08
CA ALA A 100 10.98 30.69 7.49
C ALA A 100 11.72 31.94 6.97
N LEU A 101 12.67 32.50 7.74
CA LEU A 101 13.48 33.64 7.31
C LEU A 101 14.41 33.30 6.13
N ALA A 102 14.98 32.10 6.08
CA ALA A 102 15.76 31.65 4.95
C ALA A 102 14.90 31.58 3.66
N LEU A 103 13.67 31.03 3.76
CA LEU A 103 12.70 31.02 2.66
C LEU A 103 12.25 32.43 2.24
N VAL A 104 12.05 33.35 3.19
CA VAL A 104 11.73 34.77 2.90
C VAL A 104 12.88 35.40 2.14
N ARG A 105 14.13 35.26 2.61
CA ARG A 105 15.34 35.83 1.99
C ARG A 105 15.54 35.30 0.56
N GLY A 106 15.24 34.02 0.33
CA GLY A 106 15.25 33.40 -1.01
C GLY A 106 14.09 33.84 -1.91
N GLY A 107 13.19 34.72 -1.42
CA GLY A 107 12.02 35.17 -2.19
C GLY A 107 10.91 34.13 -2.34
N GLY A 108 10.98 33.02 -1.59
CA GLY A 108 10.08 31.88 -1.73
C GLY A 108 8.74 32.02 -1.00
N VAL A 109 8.77 32.59 0.19
CA VAL A 109 7.57 32.77 1.00
C VAL A 109 7.47 34.20 1.53
N ILE A 110 6.27 34.59 1.88
CA ILE A 110 5.95 35.81 2.60
C ILE A 110 5.51 35.38 4.00
N LEU A 111 6.25 35.82 5.04
CA LEU A 111 5.97 35.47 6.43
C LEU A 111 5.16 36.56 7.07
N ARG A 112 3.95 36.26 7.51
CA ARG A 112 3.12 37.21 8.28
C ARG A 112 3.43 37.10 9.75
N CYS A 113 3.72 38.27 10.37
CA CYS A 113 3.98 38.40 11.78
C CYS A 113 3.03 39.41 12.41
N ALA A 114 2.65 39.18 13.66
CA ALA A 114 2.06 40.22 14.51
C ALA A 114 3.15 41.19 14.93
N VAL A 115 2.77 42.44 15.17
CA VAL A 115 3.63 43.48 15.75
C VAL A 115 3.00 43.99 17.05
N ASP A 116 3.83 44.40 17.97
CA ASP A 116 3.39 45.02 19.21
C ASP A 116 3.23 46.55 19.07
N GLU A 117 2.91 47.21 20.17
CA GLU A 117 2.67 48.66 20.21
C GLU A 117 3.92 49.51 19.91
N VAL A 118 5.12 48.94 20.07
CA VAL A 118 6.40 49.57 19.77
C VAL A 118 6.94 49.23 18.39
N LEU A 119 6.15 48.51 17.57
CA LEU A 119 6.50 48.00 16.23
C LEU A 119 7.63 46.98 16.24
N ASP A 120 7.78 46.22 17.33
CA ASP A 120 8.62 45.02 17.32
C ASP A 120 7.85 43.78 16.85
N LEU A 121 8.57 42.81 16.28
CA LEU A 121 7.96 41.56 15.87
C LEU A 121 7.50 40.75 17.10
N ALA A 122 6.18 40.63 17.29
CA ALA A 122 5.62 39.87 18.41
C ALA A 122 5.70 38.37 18.17
N GLN A 123 5.04 37.85 17.09
CA GLN A 123 5.14 36.44 16.74
C GLN A 123 4.79 36.21 15.27
N PRO A 124 5.37 35.17 14.63
CA PRO A 124 4.93 34.70 13.33
C PRO A 124 3.54 34.07 13.42
N LEU A 125 2.72 34.23 12.39
CA LEU A 125 1.35 33.73 12.32
C LEU A 125 1.16 32.68 11.22
N SER A 126 1.73 32.95 10.05
CA SER A 126 1.63 32.06 8.89
C SER A 126 2.61 32.46 7.80
N TRP A 127 2.99 31.55 6.94
CA TRP A 127 3.57 31.95 5.66
C TRP A 127 2.63 31.62 4.50
N ARG A 128 2.87 32.26 3.36
CA ARG A 128 2.29 31.93 2.05
C ARG A 128 3.35 31.96 0.99
N ARG A 129 3.20 31.16 -0.05
CA ARG A 129 4.12 31.24 -1.20
C ARG A 129 4.08 32.63 -1.81
N SER A 130 5.24 33.10 -2.26
CA SER A 130 5.36 34.31 -3.07
C SER A 130 4.71 34.08 -4.44
N HIS A 131 4.45 35.17 -5.17
CA HIS A 131 3.90 35.06 -6.51
C HIS A 131 4.86 34.33 -7.47
N SER A 132 6.14 34.64 -7.43
CA SER A 132 7.16 33.99 -8.26
C SER A 132 7.25 32.48 -8.02
N TRP A 133 7.26 32.05 -6.76
CA TRP A 133 7.26 30.63 -6.44
C TRP A 133 5.94 29.95 -6.80
N SER A 134 4.82 30.69 -6.73
CA SER A 134 3.51 30.14 -7.13
C SER A 134 3.43 29.82 -8.60
N LEU A 135 4.15 30.53 -9.46
CA LEU A 135 4.23 30.27 -10.90
C LEU A 135 5.07 29.03 -11.24
N MET A 136 6.16 28.80 -10.48
CA MET A 136 7.16 27.75 -10.78
C MET A 136 7.05 26.52 -9.89
N HIS A 137 6.18 26.54 -8.87
CA HIS A 137 6.20 25.50 -7.83
C HIS A 137 5.93 24.07 -8.31
N VAL A 138 5.18 23.91 -9.37
CA VAL A 138 4.87 22.58 -9.93
C VAL A 138 6.11 21.94 -10.51
N ASP A 139 6.87 22.69 -11.30
CA ASP A 139 8.10 22.21 -11.94
C ASP A 139 9.16 21.90 -10.87
N ILE A 140 9.33 22.83 -9.92
CA ILE A 140 10.29 22.66 -8.83
C ILE A 140 9.93 21.44 -7.95
N LEU A 141 8.65 21.24 -7.62
CA LEU A 141 8.21 20.05 -6.89
C LEU A 141 8.47 18.76 -7.66
N HIS A 142 8.32 18.77 -8.98
CA HIS A 142 8.66 17.64 -9.82
C HIS A 142 10.15 17.30 -9.71
N ASP A 143 11.03 18.31 -9.85
CA ASP A 143 12.47 18.14 -9.73
C ASP A 143 12.89 17.65 -8.33
N LEU A 144 12.39 18.30 -7.28
CA LEU A 144 12.69 17.94 -5.89
C LEU A 144 12.22 16.53 -5.51
N ARG A 145 11.14 16.05 -6.10
CA ARG A 145 10.61 14.71 -5.89
C ARG A 145 11.30 13.65 -6.75
N GLY A 146 12.26 14.04 -7.58
CA GLY A 146 12.91 13.12 -8.51
C GLY A 146 11.94 12.54 -9.54
N ARG A 147 10.80 13.20 -9.80
CA ARG A 147 9.89 12.77 -10.86
C ARG A 147 10.48 13.19 -12.19
N PRO A 148 10.69 12.26 -13.10
CA PRO A 148 11.22 12.60 -14.42
C PRO A 148 10.26 13.57 -15.14
N ASP A 149 10.82 14.47 -15.94
CA ASP A 149 10.08 15.30 -16.90
C ASP A 149 9.08 14.42 -17.67
N PRO A 150 7.77 14.79 -17.71
CA PRO A 150 6.76 14.03 -18.43
C PRO A 150 7.15 13.72 -19.89
N ASP A 151 7.80 14.66 -20.58
CA ASP A 151 8.25 14.47 -21.94
C ASP A 151 9.47 13.55 -22.01
N ALA A 152 10.38 13.62 -21.05
CA ALA A 152 11.51 12.70 -20.97
C ALA A 152 11.04 11.26 -20.75
N LEU A 153 10.07 11.04 -19.85
CA LEU A 153 9.50 9.73 -19.59
C LEU A 153 8.78 9.16 -20.83
N ARG A 154 7.98 9.99 -21.53
CA ARG A 154 7.34 9.57 -22.78
C ARG A 154 8.36 9.18 -23.85
N ARG A 155 9.39 10.01 -24.06
CA ARG A 155 10.46 9.71 -25.03
C ARG A 155 11.19 8.42 -24.69
N GLU A 156 11.47 8.17 -23.41
CA GLU A 156 12.07 6.91 -22.97
C GLU A 156 11.19 5.70 -23.32
N LEU A 157 9.90 5.73 -22.97
CA LEU A 157 8.97 4.64 -23.29
C LEU A 157 8.84 4.40 -24.79
N ILE A 158 8.71 5.47 -25.59
CA ILE A 158 8.68 5.40 -27.07
C ILE A 158 9.94 4.70 -27.58
N ARG A 159 11.12 5.10 -27.10
CA ARG A 159 12.40 4.48 -27.47
C ARG A 159 12.46 3.00 -27.09
N LEU A 160 12.00 2.64 -25.90
CA LEU A 160 12.00 1.24 -25.44
C LEU A 160 11.03 0.38 -26.26
N MET A 161 9.86 0.90 -26.62
CA MET A 161 8.87 0.19 -27.43
C MET A 161 9.32 0.01 -28.90
N ALA A 162 10.20 0.84 -29.41
CA ALA A 162 10.63 0.78 -30.82
C ALA A 162 11.22 -0.58 -31.24
N ALA A 163 11.72 -1.38 -30.29
CA ALA A 163 12.22 -2.73 -30.53
C ALA A 163 11.14 -3.83 -30.45
N VAL A 164 9.88 -3.48 -30.15
CA VAL A 164 8.79 -4.43 -29.89
C VAL A 164 7.60 -4.07 -30.78
N THR A 165 7.51 -4.70 -31.94
CA THR A 165 6.50 -4.38 -32.97
C THR A 165 5.04 -4.57 -32.48
N GLN A 166 4.82 -5.46 -31.52
CA GLN A 166 3.52 -5.68 -30.90
C GLN A 166 3.02 -4.45 -30.12
N LEU A 167 3.90 -3.49 -29.79
CA LEU A 167 3.58 -2.25 -29.08
C LEU A 167 3.52 -1.02 -30.03
N ASP A 168 3.57 -1.20 -31.34
CA ASP A 168 3.54 -0.08 -32.30
C ASP A 168 2.29 0.79 -32.15
N ALA A 169 1.13 0.21 -31.88
CA ALA A 169 -0.10 0.97 -31.65
C ALA A 169 0.01 1.89 -30.43
N GLU A 170 0.51 1.39 -29.31
CA GLU A 170 0.73 2.20 -28.09
C GLU A 170 1.83 3.26 -28.31
N ARG A 171 2.87 2.93 -29.05
CA ARG A 171 3.92 3.87 -29.41
C ARG A 171 3.36 5.06 -30.21
N VAL A 172 2.54 4.81 -31.23
CA VAL A 172 1.88 5.85 -32.04
C VAL A 172 0.96 6.74 -31.17
N LEU A 173 0.23 6.15 -30.24
CA LEU A 173 -0.59 6.93 -29.31
C LEU A 173 0.25 7.88 -28.44
N LEU A 174 1.41 7.44 -27.95
CA LEU A 174 2.32 8.28 -27.15
C LEU A 174 3.01 9.36 -28.00
N GLU A 175 3.40 9.05 -29.23
CA GLU A 175 3.99 10.01 -30.18
C GLU A 175 3.00 11.13 -30.53
N GLY A 176 1.70 10.83 -30.53
CA GLY A 176 0.63 11.81 -30.78
C GLY A 176 0.36 12.77 -29.62
N VAL A 177 0.95 12.58 -28.44
CA VAL A 177 0.75 13.46 -27.29
C VAL A 177 1.56 14.75 -27.45
N ALA A 178 0.88 15.90 -27.33
CA ALA A 178 1.56 17.20 -27.44
C ALA A 178 2.62 17.38 -26.35
N PRO A 179 3.79 17.98 -26.69
CA PRO A 179 4.84 18.30 -25.71
C PRO A 179 4.29 19.15 -24.56
N GLY A 180 4.85 18.95 -23.35
CA GLY A 180 4.41 19.64 -22.14
C GLY A 180 3.09 19.14 -21.54
N SER A 181 2.42 18.17 -22.18
CA SER A 181 1.17 17.61 -21.64
C SER A 181 1.44 16.82 -20.34
N PRO A 182 0.50 16.86 -19.38
CA PRO A 182 0.61 16.04 -18.17
C PRO A 182 0.58 14.54 -18.51
N LEU A 183 1.15 13.70 -17.62
CA LEU A 183 1.13 12.25 -17.75
C LEU A 183 -0.31 11.73 -17.59
N ARG A 184 -0.91 11.36 -18.71
CA ARG A 184 -2.24 10.74 -18.78
C ARG A 184 -2.19 9.54 -19.73
N VAL A 185 -3.04 8.57 -19.45
CA VAL A 185 -3.22 7.42 -20.36
C VAL A 185 -3.80 7.94 -21.68
N PRO A 186 -3.18 7.63 -22.83
CA PRO A 186 -3.70 8.04 -24.12
C PRO A 186 -5.09 7.43 -24.38
N ALA A 187 -5.98 8.21 -24.99
CA ALA A 187 -7.28 7.70 -25.44
C ALA A 187 -7.06 6.60 -26.49
N GLY A 188 -7.78 5.49 -26.35
CA GLY A 188 -7.65 4.35 -27.26
C GLY A 188 -6.55 3.35 -26.90
N SER A 189 -5.85 3.53 -25.77
CA SER A 189 -4.89 2.54 -25.26
C SER A 189 -5.53 1.18 -25.00
N ALA A 190 -4.89 0.12 -25.46
CA ALA A 190 -5.32 -1.26 -25.23
C ALA A 190 -5.23 -1.67 -23.76
N THR A 191 -4.43 -0.97 -22.94
CA THR A 191 -4.26 -1.29 -21.51
C THR A 191 -5.54 -1.11 -20.70
N LEU A 192 -6.45 -0.23 -21.12
CA LEU A 192 -7.63 0.22 -20.37
C LEU A 192 -7.29 0.76 -18.95
N ALA A 193 -6.06 1.21 -18.75
CA ALA A 193 -5.59 1.71 -17.46
C ALA A 193 -6.28 3.02 -17.09
N GLY A 194 -6.68 3.16 -15.81
CA GLY A 194 -7.27 4.41 -15.30
C GLY A 194 -6.25 5.47 -14.87
N ALA A 195 -4.98 5.08 -14.67
CA ALA A 195 -3.91 5.95 -14.19
C ALA A 195 -2.62 5.74 -14.97
N TRP A 196 -1.83 6.82 -15.13
CA TRP A 196 -0.54 6.77 -15.84
C TRP A 196 0.41 5.72 -15.26
N SER A 197 0.54 5.63 -13.94
CA SER A 197 1.44 4.67 -13.31
C SER A 197 1.07 3.21 -13.62
N VAL A 198 -0.21 2.90 -13.77
CA VAL A 198 -0.69 1.57 -14.18
C VAL A 198 -0.36 1.31 -15.66
N TYR A 199 -0.60 2.31 -16.51
CA TYR A 199 -0.27 2.28 -17.94
C TYR A 199 1.23 2.06 -18.18
N GLU A 200 2.07 2.87 -17.53
CA GLU A 200 3.53 2.76 -17.64
C GLU A 200 4.03 1.36 -17.22
N HIS A 201 3.51 0.83 -16.12
CA HIS A 201 3.88 -0.53 -15.68
C HIS A 201 3.46 -1.59 -16.70
N ALA A 202 2.27 -1.49 -17.28
CA ALA A 202 1.83 -2.42 -18.32
C ALA A 202 2.76 -2.40 -19.55
N LEU A 203 3.15 -1.20 -20.02
CA LEU A 203 4.10 -1.06 -21.11
C LEU A 203 5.49 -1.63 -20.78
N ARG A 204 6.06 -1.28 -19.61
CA ARG A 204 7.37 -1.79 -19.20
C ARG A 204 7.37 -3.32 -19.07
N ALA A 205 6.30 -3.91 -18.55
CA ALA A 205 6.15 -5.36 -18.50
C ALA A 205 6.09 -5.98 -19.91
N ALA A 206 5.30 -5.40 -20.81
CA ALA A 206 5.16 -5.89 -22.17
C ALA A 206 6.46 -5.78 -22.98
N ILE A 207 7.25 -4.71 -22.79
CA ILE A 207 8.58 -4.52 -23.39
C ILE A 207 9.53 -5.67 -23.02
N VAL A 208 9.45 -6.19 -21.79
CA VAL A 208 10.25 -7.34 -21.34
C VAL A 208 9.64 -8.66 -21.79
N TRP A 209 8.33 -8.77 -21.73
CA TRP A 209 7.61 -10.03 -21.94
C TRP A 209 7.61 -10.49 -23.41
N PHE A 210 7.32 -9.62 -24.37
CA PHE A 210 7.23 -9.99 -25.79
C PHE A 210 8.54 -10.59 -26.33
N PRO A 211 9.72 -9.97 -26.13
CA PRO A 211 10.99 -10.56 -26.59
C PRO A 211 11.31 -11.88 -25.88
N TYR A 212 10.97 -11.99 -24.59
CA TYR A 212 11.17 -13.24 -23.84
C TYR A 212 10.31 -14.38 -24.41
N GLN A 213 9.04 -14.13 -24.70
CA GLN A 213 8.17 -15.12 -25.35
C GLN A 213 8.69 -15.53 -26.72
N ALA A 214 9.15 -14.58 -27.52
CA ALA A 214 9.72 -14.84 -28.84
C ALA A 214 11.01 -15.69 -28.78
N SER A 215 11.74 -15.68 -27.66
CA SER A 215 12.95 -16.51 -27.49
C SER A 215 12.66 -18.01 -27.27
N GLY A 216 11.40 -18.39 -27.03
CA GLY A 216 11.05 -19.77 -26.73
C GLY A 216 11.47 -20.26 -25.33
N ALA A 217 11.87 -19.38 -24.43
CA ALA A 217 12.37 -19.73 -23.09
C ALA A 217 11.28 -20.22 -22.10
N GLY A 218 10.04 -20.41 -22.56
CA GLY A 218 8.92 -20.81 -21.73
C GLY A 218 8.22 -19.61 -21.05
N LYS A 219 7.53 -19.85 -19.94
CA LYS A 219 6.86 -18.79 -19.19
C LYS A 219 7.80 -18.19 -18.13
N MET A 220 7.78 -16.88 -18.02
CA MET A 220 8.45 -16.15 -16.94
C MET A 220 7.56 -16.13 -15.70
N THR A 221 8.13 -16.16 -14.50
CA THR A 221 7.32 -15.95 -13.29
C THR A 221 6.92 -14.47 -13.16
N ALA A 222 5.80 -14.20 -12.48
CA ALA A 222 5.36 -12.82 -12.22
C ALA A 222 6.45 -12.00 -11.50
N ASN A 223 7.17 -12.60 -10.54
CA ASN A 223 8.24 -11.93 -9.79
C ASN A 223 9.46 -11.64 -10.67
N ASP A 224 9.84 -12.56 -11.59
CA ASP A 224 10.95 -12.33 -12.52
C ASP A 224 10.61 -11.22 -13.51
N LEU A 225 9.39 -11.24 -14.06
CA LEU A 225 8.90 -10.17 -14.94
C LEU A 225 8.89 -8.81 -14.21
N ALA A 226 8.37 -8.75 -12.99
CA ALA A 226 8.37 -7.52 -12.21
C ALA A 226 9.79 -7.03 -11.87
N GLY A 227 10.67 -7.95 -11.47
CA GLY A 227 12.07 -7.63 -11.18
C GLY A 227 12.80 -7.02 -12.39
N ARG A 228 12.58 -7.55 -13.59
CA ARG A 228 13.18 -7.04 -14.83
C ARG A 228 12.55 -5.75 -15.33
N ALA A 229 11.22 -5.64 -15.24
CA ALA A 229 10.48 -4.49 -15.78
C ALA A 229 10.49 -3.28 -14.84
N PHE A 230 10.50 -3.49 -13.53
CA PHE A 230 10.27 -2.45 -12.51
C PHE A 230 11.39 -2.34 -11.47
N LEU A 231 12.35 -3.27 -11.46
CA LEU A 231 13.35 -3.43 -10.39
C LEU A 231 12.73 -3.67 -9.01
N ASP A 232 11.48 -4.14 -8.96
CA ASP A 232 10.72 -4.45 -7.76
C ASP A 232 9.84 -5.69 -8.01
N SER A 233 10.21 -6.82 -7.43
CA SER A 233 9.51 -8.10 -7.60
C SER A 233 8.10 -8.12 -6.99
N LYS A 234 7.75 -7.13 -6.16
CA LYS A 234 6.43 -6.99 -5.52
C LYS A 234 5.56 -5.90 -6.16
N ALA A 235 5.94 -5.40 -7.31
CA ALA A 235 5.27 -4.27 -7.95
C ALA A 235 3.87 -4.60 -8.53
N TRP A 236 3.48 -5.86 -8.67
CA TRP A 236 2.17 -6.23 -9.19
C TRP A 236 1.04 -5.84 -8.24
N THR A 237 -0.01 -5.27 -8.82
CA THR A 237 -1.31 -5.03 -8.18
C THR A 237 -2.40 -5.52 -9.14
N PRO A 238 -3.63 -5.80 -8.66
CA PRO A 238 -4.72 -6.24 -9.52
C PRO A 238 -4.96 -5.33 -10.74
N GLU A 239 -4.83 -4.01 -10.56
CA GLU A 239 -4.99 -3.05 -11.66
C GLU A 239 -3.85 -3.14 -12.69
N ARG A 240 -2.61 -3.35 -12.24
CA ARG A 240 -1.44 -3.52 -13.13
C ARG A 240 -1.49 -4.84 -13.88
N GLU A 241 -1.88 -5.92 -13.20
CA GLU A 241 -2.10 -7.23 -13.81
C GLU A 241 -3.17 -7.16 -14.91
N ALA A 242 -4.32 -6.50 -14.62
CA ALA A 242 -5.40 -6.32 -15.58
C ALA A 242 -4.96 -5.47 -16.79
N ALA A 243 -4.25 -4.36 -16.57
CA ALA A 243 -3.77 -3.51 -17.65
C ALA A 243 -2.74 -4.21 -18.55
N PHE A 244 -1.83 -4.99 -17.96
CA PHE A 244 -0.88 -5.81 -18.72
C PHE A 244 -1.60 -6.91 -19.50
N ALA A 245 -2.53 -7.63 -18.89
CA ALA A 245 -3.34 -8.66 -19.53
C ALA A 245 -4.13 -8.12 -20.73
N ASN A 246 -4.77 -6.96 -20.58
CA ASN A 246 -5.47 -6.28 -21.67
C ASN A 246 -4.52 -5.94 -22.83
N LEU A 247 -3.34 -5.40 -22.52
CA LEU A 247 -2.35 -4.98 -23.51
C LEU A 247 -1.85 -6.16 -24.37
N ILE A 248 -1.60 -7.31 -23.75
CA ILE A 248 -1.06 -8.48 -24.46
C ILE A 248 -2.15 -9.40 -25.02
N GLY A 249 -3.43 -9.17 -24.68
CA GLY A 249 -4.57 -9.99 -25.14
C GLY A 249 -4.65 -11.38 -24.53
N LEU A 250 -4.01 -11.62 -23.37
CA LEU A 250 -4.04 -12.89 -22.61
C LEU A 250 -4.38 -12.59 -21.16
N SER A 251 -4.97 -13.55 -20.44
CA SER A 251 -5.08 -13.39 -18.99
C SER A 251 -3.70 -13.41 -18.32
N PHE A 252 -3.56 -12.72 -17.17
CA PHE A 252 -2.29 -12.67 -16.44
C PHE A 252 -1.73 -14.08 -16.14
N ASP A 253 -2.58 -15.00 -15.68
CA ASP A 253 -2.20 -16.38 -15.37
C ASP A 253 -1.82 -17.21 -16.63
N GLN A 254 -2.30 -16.80 -17.82
CA GLN A 254 -1.86 -17.40 -19.08
C GLN A 254 -0.50 -16.86 -19.52
N ALA A 255 -0.22 -15.59 -19.25
CA ALA A 255 0.98 -14.89 -19.69
C ALA A 255 2.21 -15.21 -18.83
N VAL A 256 2.03 -15.32 -17.53
CA VAL A 256 3.12 -15.54 -16.56
C VAL A 256 2.79 -16.68 -15.62
N ASP A 257 3.84 -17.27 -15.08
CA ASP A 257 3.71 -18.23 -14.00
C ASP A 257 3.70 -17.51 -12.65
N LYS A 258 2.81 -17.89 -11.75
CA LYS A 258 2.93 -17.52 -10.34
C LYS A 258 4.10 -18.28 -9.72
N ALA A 259 4.79 -17.69 -8.77
CA ALA A 259 5.78 -18.42 -7.98
C ALA A 259 5.10 -19.65 -7.37
N ASP A 260 5.79 -20.79 -7.42
CA ASP A 260 5.28 -22.00 -6.77
C ASP A 260 5.27 -21.79 -5.26
N THR A 261 4.31 -22.39 -4.59
CA THR A 261 4.17 -22.36 -3.14
C THR A 261 4.48 -23.74 -2.58
N ASP A 262 5.18 -23.76 -1.47
CA ASP A 262 5.45 -24.97 -0.73
C ASP A 262 4.19 -25.42 0.01
N LEU A 263 3.82 -26.68 -0.17
CA LEU A 263 2.81 -27.34 0.65
C LEU A 263 3.47 -28.22 1.69
N ARG A 264 3.34 -27.86 2.97
CA ARG A 264 3.82 -28.69 4.08
C ARG A 264 2.76 -29.71 4.45
N LEU A 265 3.14 -30.98 4.40
CA LEU A 265 2.22 -32.11 4.51
C LEU A 265 2.74 -33.12 5.54
N ARG A 266 1.82 -33.73 6.28
CA ARG A 266 2.06 -34.88 7.14
C ARG A 266 0.80 -35.76 7.17
N GLY A 267 0.92 -37.05 6.83
CA GLY A 267 -0.24 -37.94 6.83
C GLY A 267 -0.21 -38.96 5.71
N PRO A 268 -1.23 -39.78 5.52
CA PRO A 268 -1.24 -40.92 4.61
C PRO A 268 -1.41 -40.49 3.15
N LEU A 269 -0.37 -39.84 2.63
CA LEU A 269 -0.27 -39.42 1.24
C LEU A 269 1.07 -39.89 0.65
N ARG A 270 1.02 -40.58 -0.48
CA ARG A 270 2.18 -40.95 -1.30
C ARG A 270 2.03 -40.40 -2.69
N TRP A 271 3.14 -40.02 -3.30
CA TRP A 271 3.15 -39.58 -4.70
C TRP A 271 4.50 -39.89 -5.36
N SER A 272 4.51 -39.94 -6.69
CA SER A 272 5.72 -39.99 -7.49
C SER A 272 5.91 -38.75 -8.33
N LEU A 273 7.14 -38.24 -8.35
CA LEU A 273 7.61 -37.13 -9.15
C LEU A 273 8.69 -37.63 -10.11
N GLY A 274 8.31 -38.05 -11.29
CA GLY A 274 9.23 -38.71 -12.21
C GLY A 274 9.82 -39.98 -11.60
N SER A 275 11.15 -39.98 -11.33
CA SER A 275 11.86 -41.10 -10.68
C SER A 275 11.88 -41.02 -9.16
N VAL A 276 11.32 -39.95 -8.55
CA VAL A 276 11.31 -39.76 -7.11
C VAL A 276 9.97 -40.16 -6.55
N ALA A 277 9.96 -41.07 -5.58
CA ALA A 277 8.77 -41.39 -4.78
C ALA A 277 8.92 -40.69 -3.42
N ALA A 278 7.84 -40.11 -2.93
CA ALA A 278 7.79 -39.47 -1.63
C ALA A 278 6.57 -39.91 -0.83
N ASP A 279 6.72 -40.05 0.50
CA ASP A 279 5.71 -40.57 1.41
C ASP A 279 5.58 -39.62 2.62
N ALA A 280 4.46 -38.89 2.69
CA ALA A 280 4.18 -37.98 3.78
C ALA A 280 3.80 -38.72 5.07
N SER A 281 3.48 -40.02 5.02
CA SER A 281 3.10 -40.81 6.19
C SER A 281 4.29 -41.09 7.13
N VAL A 282 5.51 -41.15 6.57
CA VAL A 282 6.75 -41.40 7.33
C VAL A 282 7.58 -40.14 7.59
N ALA A 283 7.13 -38.99 7.06
CA ALA A 283 7.86 -37.73 7.24
C ALA A 283 7.83 -37.27 8.71
N VAL A 284 8.96 -36.80 9.24
CA VAL A 284 9.08 -36.30 10.62
C VAL A 284 9.85 -34.98 10.62
N PRO A 285 9.30 -33.89 11.10
CA PRO A 285 7.89 -33.72 11.54
C PRO A 285 6.88 -33.62 10.39
N TRP A 286 7.29 -33.18 9.23
CA TRP A 286 6.52 -33.01 8.00
C TRP A 286 7.43 -32.99 6.76
N ILE A 287 6.85 -33.02 5.57
CA ILE A 287 7.57 -32.81 4.31
C ILE A 287 7.02 -31.59 3.59
N SER A 288 7.86 -30.88 2.85
CA SER A 288 7.45 -29.75 1.99
C SER A 288 7.62 -30.12 0.53
N LEU A 289 6.62 -29.77 -0.27
CA LEU A 289 6.57 -30.03 -1.71
C LEU A 289 6.11 -28.81 -2.45
N PRO A 290 6.69 -28.54 -3.63
CA PRO A 290 6.16 -27.54 -4.53
C PRO A 290 4.75 -27.96 -5.01
N ALA A 291 3.78 -27.05 -4.94
CA ALA A 291 2.40 -27.32 -5.33
C ALA A 291 2.27 -27.78 -6.79
N ARG A 292 3.13 -27.27 -7.69
CA ARG A 292 3.20 -27.74 -9.09
C ARG A 292 3.69 -29.17 -9.20
N GLY A 293 4.62 -29.56 -8.35
CA GLY A 293 5.11 -30.94 -8.32
C GLY A 293 4.00 -31.92 -8.01
N LEU A 294 3.08 -31.58 -7.10
CA LEU A 294 1.91 -32.40 -6.81
C LEU A 294 0.96 -32.54 -8.02
N ARG A 295 0.81 -31.48 -8.82
CA ARG A 295 -0.01 -31.50 -10.05
C ARG A 295 0.65 -32.26 -11.19
N ALA A 296 1.97 -32.26 -11.23
CA ALA A 296 2.76 -33.01 -12.23
C ALA A 296 3.03 -34.47 -11.81
N ALA A 297 2.67 -34.85 -10.58
CA ALA A 297 2.83 -36.19 -10.07
C ALA A 297 1.94 -37.18 -10.87
N GLY A 298 2.54 -38.22 -11.40
CA GLY A 298 1.82 -39.24 -12.19
C GLY A 298 0.79 -39.98 -11.34
N ASP A 299 1.17 -40.38 -10.12
CA ASP A 299 0.32 -41.12 -9.20
C ASP A 299 0.35 -40.46 -7.80
N VAL A 300 -0.83 -40.07 -7.33
CA VAL A 300 -1.08 -39.61 -5.96
C VAL A 300 -1.99 -40.62 -5.29
N GLU A 301 -1.48 -41.28 -4.25
CA GLU A 301 -2.26 -42.19 -3.41
C GLU A 301 -2.51 -41.50 -2.06
N CYS A 302 -3.77 -41.32 -1.69
CA CYS A 302 -4.15 -40.79 -0.40
C CYS A 302 -5.10 -41.75 0.31
N GLN A 303 -4.71 -42.24 1.49
CA GLN A 303 -5.51 -43.10 2.35
C GLN A 303 -6.09 -42.36 3.56
N ALA A 304 -5.98 -41.04 3.56
CA ALA A 304 -6.54 -40.23 4.62
C ALA A 304 -8.07 -40.27 4.62
N VAL A 305 -8.66 -40.22 5.81
CA VAL A 305 -10.13 -40.12 5.99
C VAL A 305 -10.63 -38.67 5.83
N GLY A 306 -9.72 -37.72 5.83
CA GLY A 306 -10.00 -36.29 5.68
C GLY A 306 -8.73 -35.47 5.69
N VAL A 307 -8.85 -34.19 5.42
CA VAL A 307 -7.76 -33.21 5.46
C VAL A 307 -7.95 -32.29 6.67
N LEU A 308 -6.88 -32.10 7.45
CA LEU A 308 -6.82 -31.12 8.51
C LEU A 308 -5.94 -29.95 8.10
N LEU A 309 -6.56 -28.83 7.75
CA LEU A 309 -5.90 -27.59 7.40
C LEU A 309 -5.62 -26.75 8.65
N VAL A 310 -4.38 -26.37 8.88
CA VAL A 310 -3.96 -25.57 10.05
C VAL A 310 -3.25 -24.30 9.56
N GLU A 311 -3.71 -23.13 10.00
CA GLU A 311 -3.20 -21.84 9.51
C GLU A 311 -1.81 -21.54 10.07
N ASN A 312 -1.60 -21.71 11.38
CA ASN A 312 -0.37 -21.35 12.06
C ASN A 312 0.68 -22.45 11.97
N ALA A 313 1.92 -22.09 11.60
CA ALA A 313 3.01 -23.05 11.40
C ALA A 313 3.40 -23.83 12.68
N ASP A 314 3.46 -23.15 13.83
CA ASP A 314 3.82 -23.79 15.10
C ASP A 314 2.71 -24.76 15.56
N THR A 315 1.46 -24.36 15.38
CA THR A 315 0.31 -25.22 15.67
C THR A 315 0.26 -26.41 14.73
N PHE A 316 0.53 -26.20 13.42
CA PHE A 316 0.66 -27.28 12.45
C PHE A 316 1.71 -28.32 12.87
N GLU A 317 2.90 -27.86 13.27
CA GLU A 317 3.97 -28.77 13.71
C GLU A 317 3.57 -29.57 14.96
N LYS A 318 2.84 -28.97 15.90
CA LYS A 318 2.29 -29.67 17.08
C LYS A 318 1.22 -30.69 16.69
N VAL A 319 0.34 -30.32 15.76
CA VAL A 319 -0.69 -31.23 15.21
C VAL A 319 -0.03 -32.46 14.59
N CYS A 320 1.06 -32.28 13.82
CA CYS A 320 1.80 -33.39 13.23
C CYS A 320 2.40 -34.38 14.26
N LYS A 321 2.48 -33.98 15.53
CA LYS A 321 2.97 -34.81 16.65
C LYS A 321 1.87 -35.42 17.51
N VAL A 322 0.58 -35.10 17.24
CA VAL A 322 -0.55 -35.66 17.98
C VAL A 322 -0.76 -37.10 17.55
N SER A 323 -0.63 -38.04 18.47
CA SER A 323 -0.80 -39.47 18.20
C SER A 323 -2.16 -39.78 17.55
N GLY A 324 -2.15 -40.57 16.50
CA GLY A 324 -3.33 -41.00 15.74
C GLY A 324 -3.85 -39.97 14.73
N VAL A 325 -3.50 -38.68 14.85
CA VAL A 325 -3.99 -37.66 13.91
C VAL A 325 -3.31 -37.81 12.54
N PRO A 326 -1.98 -37.74 12.40
CA PRO A 326 -1.33 -37.87 11.09
C PRO A 326 -1.33 -39.33 10.58
N ASP A 327 -1.82 -40.30 11.34
CA ASP A 327 -1.99 -41.68 10.88
C ASP A 327 -3.26 -41.86 10.07
N GLU A 328 -4.30 -41.04 10.35
CA GLU A 328 -5.60 -41.12 9.72
C GLU A 328 -5.92 -39.87 8.85
N TRP A 329 -5.38 -38.70 9.23
CA TRP A 329 -5.65 -37.41 8.59
C TRP A 329 -4.46 -36.87 7.83
N LEU A 330 -4.71 -36.29 6.65
CA LEU A 330 -3.70 -35.50 5.96
C LEU A 330 -3.66 -34.10 6.58
N CYS A 331 -2.64 -33.84 7.39
CA CYS A 331 -2.38 -32.52 7.97
C CYS A 331 -1.68 -31.63 6.93
N VAL A 332 -2.21 -30.44 6.67
CA VAL A 332 -1.71 -29.47 5.71
C VAL A 332 -1.54 -28.12 6.36
N TRP A 333 -0.39 -27.48 6.16
CA TRP A 333 -0.18 -26.10 6.60
C TRP A 333 -0.81 -25.11 5.62
N GLY A 334 -1.68 -24.24 6.13
CA GLY A 334 -2.50 -23.32 5.33
C GLY A 334 -1.84 -22.01 4.94
N GLU A 335 -0.81 -21.56 5.64
CA GLU A 335 -0.07 -20.31 5.39
C GLU A 335 -0.97 -19.10 5.04
N GLY A 336 -2.08 -18.93 5.77
CA GLY A 336 -3.05 -17.85 5.49
C GLY A 336 -3.92 -18.14 4.26
N TYR A 337 -3.99 -17.20 3.30
CA TYR A 337 -4.83 -17.39 2.10
C TYR A 337 -4.30 -18.51 1.22
N SER A 338 -5.18 -19.49 0.94
CA SER A 338 -4.86 -20.69 0.19
C SER A 338 -4.33 -20.41 -1.20
N SER A 339 -3.17 -20.98 -1.50
CA SER A 339 -2.60 -20.99 -2.85
C SER A 339 -3.48 -21.80 -3.83
N ASP A 340 -3.39 -21.47 -5.12
CA ASP A 340 -4.13 -22.24 -6.14
C ASP A 340 -3.68 -23.72 -6.18
N GLY A 341 -2.41 -23.99 -5.85
CA GLY A 341 -1.91 -25.36 -5.72
C GLY A 341 -2.58 -26.14 -4.59
N MET A 342 -2.78 -25.51 -3.43
CA MET A 342 -3.53 -26.13 -2.33
C MET A 342 -4.98 -26.38 -2.70
N VAL A 343 -5.65 -25.41 -3.34
CA VAL A 343 -7.03 -25.56 -3.80
C VAL A 343 -7.17 -26.74 -4.76
N HIS A 344 -6.21 -26.94 -5.68
CA HIS A 344 -6.22 -28.07 -6.59
C HIS A 344 -6.03 -29.40 -5.84
N LEU A 345 -5.03 -29.47 -4.95
CA LEU A 345 -4.83 -30.68 -4.14
C LEU A 345 -6.11 -31.06 -3.38
N LEU A 346 -6.76 -30.08 -2.72
CA LEU A 346 -7.98 -30.34 -1.94
C LEU A 346 -9.17 -30.76 -2.82
N LYS A 347 -9.24 -30.28 -4.07
CA LYS A 347 -10.26 -30.72 -5.05
C LYS A 347 -9.98 -32.12 -5.55
N ASP A 348 -8.73 -32.42 -5.89
CA ASP A 348 -8.34 -33.72 -6.44
C ASP A 348 -8.50 -34.86 -5.41
N LEU A 349 -8.24 -34.58 -4.13
CA LEU A 349 -8.44 -35.52 -3.06
C LEU A 349 -9.93 -35.78 -2.74
N ASP A 350 -10.77 -34.79 -2.94
CA ASP A 350 -12.23 -34.81 -2.67
C ASP A 350 -12.62 -35.34 -1.26
N LEU A 351 -11.75 -35.11 -0.26
CA LEU A 351 -11.95 -35.56 1.11
C LEU A 351 -12.58 -34.44 1.96
N PRO A 352 -13.29 -34.78 3.07
CA PRO A 352 -13.74 -33.79 4.04
C PRO A 352 -12.57 -32.94 4.55
N VAL A 353 -12.76 -31.61 4.66
CA VAL A 353 -11.71 -30.69 5.11
C VAL A 353 -12.10 -30.06 6.45
N ALA A 354 -11.39 -30.42 7.51
CA ALA A 354 -11.43 -29.70 8.77
C ALA A 354 -10.46 -28.51 8.69
N ALA A 355 -10.88 -27.32 9.13
CA ALA A 355 -10.06 -26.11 9.08
C ALA A 355 -9.93 -25.50 10.47
N TRP A 356 -8.70 -25.25 10.87
CA TRP A 356 -8.37 -24.59 12.12
C TRP A 356 -7.56 -23.33 11.84
N GLY A 357 -8.19 -22.16 11.99
CA GLY A 357 -7.61 -20.83 11.80
C GLY A 357 -7.53 -20.04 13.10
N ASP A 358 -7.03 -18.81 13.01
CA ASP A 358 -7.07 -17.84 14.10
C ASP A 358 -8.51 -17.45 14.44
N LEU A 359 -8.80 -17.17 15.72
CA LEU A 359 -10.14 -16.72 16.12
C LEU A 359 -10.24 -15.20 15.93
N ASP A 360 -10.25 -14.79 14.68
CA ASP A 360 -10.46 -13.40 14.28
C ASP A 360 -11.20 -13.30 12.94
N ALA A 361 -11.48 -12.06 12.52
CA ALA A 361 -12.19 -11.81 11.27
C ALA A 361 -11.42 -12.30 10.02
N HIS A 362 -10.08 -12.32 10.06
CA HIS A 362 -9.26 -12.77 8.95
C HIS A 362 -9.20 -14.29 8.84
N GLY A 363 -9.06 -15.02 9.96
CA GLY A 363 -9.14 -16.49 9.97
C GLY A 363 -10.49 -16.99 9.46
N ILE A 364 -11.59 -16.34 9.86
CA ILE A 364 -12.93 -16.66 9.30
C ILE A 364 -12.99 -16.39 7.80
N LYS A 365 -12.42 -15.24 7.33
CA LYS A 365 -12.40 -14.89 5.92
C LYS A 365 -11.56 -15.86 5.07
N ILE A 366 -10.45 -16.36 5.59
CA ILE A 366 -9.60 -17.35 4.93
C ILE A 366 -10.42 -18.62 4.64
N ILE A 367 -11.14 -19.12 5.64
CA ILE A 367 -12.02 -20.29 5.48
C ILE A 367 -13.14 -20.01 4.48
N HIS A 368 -13.79 -18.85 4.55
CA HIS A 368 -14.84 -18.45 3.62
C HIS A 368 -14.37 -18.43 2.16
N VAL A 369 -13.22 -17.79 1.89
CA VAL A 369 -12.63 -17.74 0.54
C VAL A 369 -12.26 -19.15 0.04
N LEU A 370 -11.79 -20.02 0.94
CA LEU A 370 -11.48 -21.41 0.58
C LEU A 370 -12.75 -22.21 0.26
N GLU A 371 -13.84 -22.03 1.02
CA GLU A 371 -15.14 -22.64 0.68
C GLU A 371 -15.63 -22.22 -0.70
N GLU A 372 -15.55 -20.91 -1.01
CA GLU A 372 -15.92 -20.39 -2.34
C GLU A 372 -15.07 -21.02 -3.46
N LYS A 373 -13.74 -21.09 -3.25
CA LYS A 373 -12.83 -21.70 -4.24
C LYS A 373 -13.05 -23.19 -4.42
N LEU A 374 -13.39 -23.93 -3.35
CA LEU A 374 -13.65 -25.37 -3.40
C LEU A 374 -15.07 -25.70 -3.89
N GLY A 375 -16.02 -24.76 -3.76
CA GLY A 375 -17.44 -24.96 -4.06
C GLY A 375 -18.15 -25.87 -3.04
N ARG A 376 -17.58 -26.05 -1.84
CA ARG A 376 -18.13 -26.89 -0.75
C ARG A 376 -17.77 -26.33 0.62
N ALA A 377 -18.58 -26.68 1.62
CA ALA A 377 -18.36 -26.29 3.01
C ALA A 377 -17.13 -26.98 3.61
N LEU A 378 -16.44 -26.25 4.49
CA LEU A 378 -15.41 -26.78 5.37
C LEU A 378 -15.97 -26.95 6.79
N PHE A 379 -15.25 -27.70 7.60
CA PHE A 379 -15.62 -27.97 8.99
C PHE A 379 -14.69 -27.18 9.93
N PRO A 380 -15.12 -26.03 10.48
CA PRO A 380 -14.32 -25.27 11.44
C PRO A 380 -14.04 -26.10 12.68
N LEU A 381 -12.79 -26.12 13.13
CA LEU A 381 -12.36 -26.87 14.31
C LEU A 381 -11.65 -25.93 15.27
N GLY A 382 -12.02 -25.96 16.55
CA GLY A 382 -11.41 -25.08 17.54
C GLY A 382 -11.66 -23.58 17.29
N MET A 383 -12.75 -23.26 16.61
CA MET A 383 -13.14 -21.88 16.23
C MET A 383 -14.59 -21.59 16.68
N ASP A 384 -14.83 -21.65 17.96
CA ASP A 384 -16.15 -21.38 18.54
C ASP A 384 -16.15 -20.15 19.47
N VAL A 385 -17.32 -19.65 19.76
CA VAL A 385 -17.54 -18.47 20.61
C VAL A 385 -17.00 -18.67 22.01
N GLU A 386 -17.15 -19.88 22.59
CA GLU A 386 -16.72 -20.17 23.95
C GLU A 386 -15.21 -20.09 24.10
N LEU A 387 -14.46 -20.66 23.13
CA LEU A 387 -13.01 -20.57 23.09
C LEU A 387 -12.57 -19.12 22.90
N TRP A 388 -13.22 -18.36 22.01
CA TRP A 388 -12.90 -16.95 21.77
C TRP A 388 -13.09 -16.10 23.03
N GLN A 389 -14.18 -16.30 23.77
CA GLN A 389 -14.47 -15.57 25.02
C GLN A 389 -13.53 -15.92 26.18
N LYS A 390 -13.04 -17.15 26.24
CA LYS A 390 -12.13 -17.63 27.30
C LYS A 390 -10.66 -17.37 27.00
N THR A 391 -10.29 -17.11 25.74
CA THR A 391 -8.90 -16.93 25.33
C THR A 391 -8.45 -15.47 25.47
N PRO A 392 -7.20 -15.21 25.92
CA PRO A 392 -6.67 -13.86 25.95
C PRO A 392 -6.62 -13.24 24.56
N HIS A 393 -7.21 -12.07 24.42
CA HIS A 393 -7.19 -11.32 23.17
C HIS A 393 -5.86 -10.57 22.96
N ARG A 394 -5.51 -10.34 21.71
CA ARG A 394 -4.31 -9.58 21.31
C ARG A 394 -4.36 -8.18 21.92
N LYS A 395 -3.30 -7.80 22.64
CA LYS A 395 -3.16 -6.46 23.24
C LYS A 395 -2.60 -5.47 22.23
N ASN A 396 -2.85 -4.17 22.46
CA ASN A 396 -2.27 -3.05 21.69
C ASN A 396 -2.66 -2.99 20.21
N GLN A 397 -3.85 -3.41 19.85
CA GLN A 397 -4.36 -3.18 18.49
C GLN A 397 -4.70 -1.70 18.28
N GLN A 398 -4.34 -1.17 17.09
CA GLN A 398 -4.71 0.20 16.73
C GLN A 398 -6.24 0.33 16.58
N PRO A 399 -6.89 1.39 17.11
CA PRO A 399 -8.35 1.54 17.03
C PRO A 399 -8.92 1.45 15.60
N LYS A 400 -8.21 1.99 14.60
CA LYS A 400 -8.60 1.90 13.19
C LYS A 400 -8.58 0.47 12.64
N SER A 401 -7.63 -0.36 13.09
CA SER A 401 -7.57 -1.78 12.71
C SER A 401 -8.75 -2.53 13.31
N VAL A 402 -9.00 -2.36 14.60
CA VAL A 402 -10.14 -2.99 15.30
C VAL A 402 -11.47 -2.64 14.62
N GLU A 403 -11.67 -1.38 14.23
CA GLU A 403 -12.90 -0.98 13.54
C GLU A 403 -13.03 -1.61 12.14
N LYS A 404 -11.92 -1.76 11.43
CA LYS A 404 -11.90 -2.48 10.14
C LYS A 404 -12.24 -3.96 10.30
N ASP A 405 -11.66 -4.59 11.32
CA ASP A 405 -11.90 -6.01 11.63
C ASP A 405 -13.35 -6.25 12.07
N LYS A 406 -13.94 -5.36 12.86
CA LYS A 406 -15.37 -5.39 13.23
C LYS A 406 -16.28 -5.29 12.00
N LYS A 407 -15.98 -4.42 11.05
CA LYS A 407 -16.75 -4.30 9.80
C LYS A 407 -16.66 -5.56 8.94
N LEU A 408 -15.46 -6.14 8.84
CA LEU A 408 -15.25 -7.41 8.14
C LEU A 408 -16.06 -8.52 8.81
N ALA A 409 -15.96 -8.66 10.13
CA ALA A 409 -16.71 -9.64 10.91
C ALA A 409 -18.23 -9.48 10.77
N ALA A 410 -18.75 -8.23 10.76
CA ALA A 410 -20.17 -7.96 10.57
C ALA A 410 -20.69 -8.41 9.19
N ASN A 411 -19.84 -8.34 8.16
CA ASN A 411 -20.17 -8.90 6.87
C ASN A 411 -20.16 -10.44 6.89
N LEU A 412 -19.12 -11.04 7.49
CA LEU A 412 -18.98 -12.50 7.60
C LEU A 412 -20.05 -13.15 8.50
N ALA A 413 -20.60 -12.44 9.46
CA ALA A 413 -21.75 -12.90 10.23
C ALA A 413 -22.99 -13.15 9.36
N LYS A 414 -23.09 -12.48 8.20
CA LYS A 414 -24.19 -12.63 7.24
C LYS A 414 -23.85 -13.60 6.11
N THR A 415 -22.66 -13.46 5.53
CA THR A 415 -22.26 -14.13 4.29
C THR A 415 -21.25 -15.27 4.49
N GLY A 416 -20.58 -15.33 5.64
CA GLY A 416 -19.51 -16.28 5.91
C GLY A 416 -19.97 -17.71 6.15
N PRO A 417 -19.02 -18.61 6.45
CA PRO A 417 -19.27 -20.03 6.73
C PRO A 417 -20.32 -20.21 7.82
N VAL A 418 -21.28 -21.07 7.59
CA VAL A 418 -22.44 -21.25 8.51
C VAL A 418 -21.97 -21.56 9.93
N GLY A 419 -20.97 -22.43 10.09
CA GLY A 419 -20.41 -22.81 11.39
C GLY A 419 -19.65 -21.68 12.12
N LEU A 420 -19.31 -20.58 11.43
CA LEU A 420 -18.53 -19.48 12.00
C LEU A 420 -19.32 -18.16 12.13
N ARG A 421 -20.58 -18.11 11.71
CA ARG A 421 -21.39 -16.88 11.76
C ARG A 421 -21.60 -16.36 13.18
N ALA A 422 -21.75 -17.25 14.15
CA ALA A 422 -21.88 -16.87 15.56
C ALA A 422 -20.59 -16.22 16.08
N LEU A 423 -19.43 -16.81 15.78
CA LEU A 423 -18.12 -16.23 16.14
C LEU A 423 -17.92 -14.88 15.44
N ALA A 424 -18.26 -14.78 14.15
CA ALA A 424 -18.18 -13.53 13.41
C ALA A 424 -19.07 -12.43 14.02
N ALA A 425 -20.27 -12.76 14.52
CA ALA A 425 -21.17 -11.82 15.19
C ALA A 425 -20.57 -11.30 16.51
N GLU A 426 -19.97 -12.17 17.33
CA GLU A 426 -19.27 -11.79 18.56
C GLU A 426 -18.10 -10.85 18.29
N ILE A 427 -17.24 -11.18 17.30
CA ILE A 427 -16.12 -10.33 16.89
C ILE A 427 -16.63 -8.98 16.37
N ALA A 428 -17.73 -8.95 15.62
CA ALA A 428 -18.33 -7.71 15.14
C ALA A 428 -18.81 -6.80 16.28
N GLN A 429 -19.37 -7.38 17.33
CA GLN A 429 -19.90 -6.65 18.49
C GLN A 429 -18.77 -6.13 19.37
N TYR A 430 -17.86 -6.98 19.80
CA TYR A 430 -16.88 -6.67 20.83
C TYR A 430 -15.51 -6.27 20.24
N GLY A 431 -15.17 -6.75 19.04
CA GLY A 431 -13.81 -6.67 18.49
C GLY A 431 -12.87 -7.67 19.15
N GLY A 432 -11.63 -7.66 18.74
CA GLY A 432 -10.58 -8.52 19.28
C GLY A 432 -10.21 -9.68 18.37
N SER A 433 -9.03 -10.22 18.61
CA SER A 433 -8.47 -11.37 17.88
C SER A 433 -7.74 -12.28 18.86
N CYS A 434 -7.83 -13.58 18.65
CA CYS A 434 -7.06 -14.58 19.39
C CYS A 434 -6.30 -15.44 18.39
N GLU A 435 -5.00 -15.55 18.58
CA GLU A 435 -4.14 -16.41 17.77
C GLU A 435 -4.29 -17.87 18.18
N GLN A 436 -3.91 -18.81 17.32
CA GLN A 436 -4.00 -20.25 17.59
C GLN A 436 -3.15 -20.70 18.77
N GLN A 437 -1.98 -20.08 18.99
CA GLN A 437 -1.03 -20.53 20.03
C GLN A 437 -1.60 -20.56 21.44
N PRO A 438 -2.33 -19.54 21.93
CA PRO A 438 -2.98 -19.60 23.26
C PRO A 438 -4.06 -20.67 23.36
N ILE A 439 -4.64 -21.08 22.24
CA ILE A 439 -5.79 -22.01 22.20
C ILE A 439 -5.32 -23.45 22.08
N GLN A 440 -4.17 -23.69 21.46
CA GLN A 440 -3.70 -25.03 21.12
C GLN A 440 -3.64 -25.99 22.34
N GLU A 441 -3.31 -25.49 23.52
CA GLU A 441 -3.26 -26.33 24.74
C GLU A 441 -4.65 -26.86 25.15
N GLN A 442 -5.72 -26.17 24.76
CA GLN A 442 -7.10 -26.62 25.03
C GLN A 442 -7.62 -27.54 23.91
N VAL A 443 -7.18 -27.33 22.67
CA VAL A 443 -7.70 -28.05 21.49
C VAL A 443 -6.89 -29.32 21.20
N LEU A 444 -5.55 -29.28 21.25
CA LEU A 444 -4.69 -30.43 20.89
C LEU A 444 -5.01 -31.71 21.65
N PRO A 445 -5.24 -31.70 23.00
CA PRO A 445 -5.58 -32.93 23.72
C PRO A 445 -6.92 -33.55 23.27
N ARG A 446 -7.83 -32.75 22.75
CA ARG A 446 -9.18 -33.16 22.30
C ARG A 446 -9.23 -33.38 20.78
N LEU A 447 -8.18 -33.03 20.05
CA LEU A 447 -8.15 -33.03 18.58
C LEU A 447 -8.57 -34.39 17.99
N PRO A 448 -8.05 -35.54 18.44
CA PRO A 448 -8.47 -36.83 17.89
C PRO A 448 -9.98 -37.10 18.08
N GLN A 449 -10.56 -36.66 19.19
CA GLN A 449 -12.00 -36.82 19.44
C GLN A 449 -12.82 -35.87 18.55
N LEU A 450 -12.43 -34.60 18.44
CA LEU A 450 -13.11 -33.62 17.60
C LEU A 450 -13.15 -34.07 16.12
N LEU A 451 -12.06 -34.61 15.63
CA LEU A 451 -11.96 -35.13 14.27
C LEU A 451 -12.85 -36.37 14.05
N ARG A 452 -12.92 -37.31 15.01
CA ARG A 452 -13.86 -38.45 14.95
C ARG A 452 -15.33 -38.02 14.96
N ASP A 453 -15.69 -37.03 15.78
CA ASP A 453 -17.05 -36.52 15.84
C ASP A 453 -17.44 -35.82 14.55
N LEU A 454 -16.50 -35.10 13.92
CA LEU A 454 -16.70 -34.53 12.59
C LEU A 454 -17.03 -35.61 11.56
N LEU A 455 -16.23 -36.66 11.46
CA LEU A 455 -16.48 -37.75 10.48
C LEU A 455 -17.86 -38.41 10.69
N ARG A 456 -18.27 -38.58 11.94
CA ARG A 456 -19.63 -39.09 12.26
C ARG A 456 -20.74 -38.17 11.77
N SER A 457 -20.51 -36.85 11.77
CA SER A 457 -21.48 -35.88 11.28
C SER A 457 -21.57 -35.87 9.76
N VAL A 458 -20.43 -36.04 9.06
CA VAL A 458 -20.36 -36.09 7.59
C VAL A 458 -21.04 -37.34 7.02
N VAL A 459 -20.88 -38.49 7.65
CA VAL A 459 -21.47 -39.77 7.20
C VAL A 459 -23.01 -39.83 7.37
N ARG A 460 -23.59 -38.92 8.20
CA ARG A 460 -25.04 -38.87 8.44
C ARG A 460 -25.81 -37.93 7.50
N VAL A 461 -25.13 -37.19 6.63
CA VAL A 461 -25.71 -36.32 5.59
C VAL A 461 -25.60 -37.01 4.23
#